data_59c48fe8ca21ee307df161a391c4c92f
#
_entry.id   59c48fe8ca21ee307df161a391c4c92f
#
_cell.length_a   1.000
_cell.length_b   1.000
_cell.length_c   1.000
_cell.angle_alpha   90.00
_cell.angle_beta   90.00
_cell.angle_gamma   90.00
#
_symmetry.space_group_name_H-M   'P 1'
#
loop_
_entity.id
_entity.type
_entity.pdbx_description
1 polymer ?
#
loop_
_entity_poly.entity_id
_entity_poly.type
_entity_poly.pdbx_seq_one_letter_code
_entity_poly.pdbx_strand_id
1 'polypeptide(L)'
;YDDWDIAWCRWLDKMHRWNENPDNTVKKHIFFICHSFQLASRFFNAGVVCKRKSTSFGVFPVHMLHSGMEEPVFEGLKDPFYAVDSRDYQVIQPHHGLLNEMGASILCIEKSRPHVPYERAIMGIRFNDYMIGTQFHPEADATGMSMYLQREDKKTTVIENHGEEKWQNMLEHLEDPDKIRWTYSHILPNFLNQAIGQLMEVPA
;
A
#
# COMPACT_ATOMS: atom_id res chain seq x y z
N TYR A 1 -19.16 -0.13 5.96
CA TYR A 1 -19.00 -1.46 5.38
C TYR A 1 -20.21 -1.79 4.54
N ASP A 2 -20.02 -2.14 3.30
CA ASP A 2 -21.02 -2.82 2.50
C ASP A 2 -20.90 -4.35 2.63
N ASP A 3 -21.78 -5.10 1.98
CA ASP A 3 -21.80 -6.58 2.08
C ASP A 3 -20.49 -7.21 1.59
N TRP A 4 -19.83 -6.56 0.63
CA TRP A 4 -18.56 -7.02 0.09
C TRP A 4 -17.42 -6.84 1.10
N ASP A 5 -17.34 -5.70 1.78
CA ASP A 5 -16.36 -5.44 2.84
C ASP A 5 -16.49 -6.47 3.98
N ILE A 6 -17.73 -6.80 4.35
CA ILE A 6 -18.01 -7.80 5.39
C ILE A 6 -17.53 -9.18 4.96
N ALA A 7 -17.82 -9.58 3.71
CA ALA A 7 -17.38 -10.87 3.18
C ALA A 7 -15.84 -10.94 3.13
N TRP A 8 -15.18 -9.85 2.73
CA TRP A 8 -13.73 -9.75 2.69
C TRP A 8 -13.11 -9.86 4.11
N CYS A 9 -13.66 -9.16 5.09
CA CYS A 9 -13.19 -9.25 6.49
C CYS A 9 -13.35 -10.67 7.05
N ARG A 10 -14.43 -11.39 6.71
CA ARG A 10 -14.62 -12.80 7.08
C ARG A 10 -13.58 -13.72 6.43
N TRP A 11 -13.21 -13.44 5.18
CA TRP A 11 -12.14 -14.15 4.52
C TRP A 11 -10.79 -13.88 5.19
N LEU A 12 -10.48 -12.63 5.51
CA LEU A 12 -9.24 -12.26 6.20
C LEU A 12 -9.15 -12.94 7.58
N ASP A 13 -10.23 -12.98 8.35
CA ASP A 13 -10.29 -13.69 9.63
C ASP A 13 -9.91 -15.17 9.49
N LYS A 14 -10.42 -15.84 8.44
CA LYS A 14 -10.05 -17.25 8.16
C LYS A 14 -8.57 -17.39 7.82
N MET A 15 -7.99 -16.48 7.04
CA MET A 15 -6.58 -16.52 6.67
C MET A 15 -5.69 -16.23 7.87
N HIS A 16 -6.07 -15.28 8.70
CA HIS A 16 -5.37 -14.95 9.94
C HIS A 16 -5.36 -16.16 10.90
N ARG A 17 -6.52 -16.73 11.20
CA ARG A 17 -6.63 -17.94 12.03
C ARG A 17 -5.88 -19.14 11.46
N TRP A 18 -5.85 -19.27 10.14
CA TRP A 18 -5.03 -20.30 9.49
C TRP A 18 -3.56 -20.11 9.85
N ASN A 19 -3.06 -18.89 9.76
CA ASN A 19 -1.65 -18.59 10.06
C ASN A 19 -1.33 -18.71 11.56
N GLU A 20 -2.26 -18.40 12.43
CA GLU A 20 -2.11 -18.56 13.89
C GLU A 20 -2.10 -20.03 14.36
N ASN A 21 -2.71 -20.92 13.59
CA ASN A 21 -2.74 -22.33 13.95
C ASN A 21 -1.35 -22.98 13.73
N PRO A 22 -0.69 -23.49 14.80
CA PRO A 22 0.63 -24.11 14.70
C PRO A 22 0.64 -25.40 13.86
N ASP A 23 -0.50 -26.09 13.74
CA ASP A 23 -0.60 -27.31 12.93
C ASP A 23 -0.56 -27.01 11.42
N ASN A 24 -0.82 -25.79 11.02
CA ASN A 24 -0.72 -25.37 9.63
C ASN A 24 0.73 -24.96 9.29
N THR A 25 1.51 -25.88 8.77
CA THR A 25 2.90 -25.65 8.39
C THR A 25 3.04 -24.71 7.19
N VAL A 26 2.08 -24.73 6.26
CA VAL A 26 2.05 -23.84 5.10
C VAL A 26 1.28 -22.57 5.43
N LYS A 27 1.99 -21.47 5.63
CA LYS A 27 1.39 -20.17 5.94
C LYS A 27 0.89 -19.44 4.69
N LYS A 28 -0.07 -18.54 4.86
CA LYS A 28 -0.69 -17.76 3.78
C LYS A 28 -0.08 -16.36 3.77
N HIS A 29 0.75 -16.07 2.76
CA HIS A 29 1.32 -14.76 2.54
C HIS A 29 0.32 -13.87 1.83
N ILE A 30 0.03 -12.69 2.37
CA ILE A 30 -0.97 -11.77 1.84
C ILE A 30 -0.39 -10.37 1.73
N PHE A 31 -0.52 -9.78 0.54
CA PHE A 31 -0.20 -8.38 0.30
C PHE A 31 -1.49 -7.59 0.09
N PHE A 32 -1.74 -6.60 0.93
CA PHE A 32 -2.91 -5.73 0.84
C PHE A 32 -2.59 -4.45 0.08
N ILE A 33 -3.43 -4.10 -0.91
CA ILE A 33 -3.22 -2.89 -1.73
C ILE A 33 -4.42 -1.96 -1.59
N CYS A 34 -4.17 -0.69 -1.32
CA CYS A 34 -5.11 0.43 -1.31
C CYS A 34 -6.37 0.14 -0.47
N HIS A 35 -7.51 -0.21 -1.08
CA HIS A 35 -8.75 -0.48 -0.36
C HIS A 35 -8.60 -1.67 0.60
N SER A 36 -7.99 -2.75 0.18
CA SER A 36 -7.75 -3.91 1.05
C SER A 36 -6.79 -3.61 2.20
N PHE A 37 -5.82 -2.70 2.03
CA PHE A 37 -5.00 -2.19 3.11
C PHE A 37 -5.83 -1.43 4.16
N GLN A 38 -6.80 -0.62 3.73
CA GLN A 38 -7.71 0.09 4.65
C GLN A 38 -8.60 -0.90 5.42
N LEU A 39 -9.10 -1.94 4.75
CA LEU A 39 -9.88 -2.99 5.41
C LEU A 39 -9.03 -3.79 6.40
N ALA A 40 -7.80 -4.16 6.04
CA ALA A 40 -6.85 -4.82 6.94
C ALA A 40 -6.51 -3.93 8.14
N SER A 41 -6.29 -2.62 7.92
CA SER A 41 -6.03 -1.67 9.00
C SER A 41 -7.20 -1.56 9.99
N ARG A 42 -8.45 -1.66 9.50
CA ARG A 42 -9.64 -1.74 10.37
C ARG A 42 -9.74 -3.08 11.09
N PHE A 43 -9.52 -4.18 10.38
CA PHE A 43 -9.60 -5.53 10.93
C PHE A 43 -8.62 -5.71 12.10
N PHE A 44 -7.37 -5.30 11.91
CA PHE A 44 -6.31 -5.36 12.92
C PHE A 44 -6.35 -4.18 13.91
N ASN A 45 -7.30 -3.26 13.76
CA ASN A 45 -7.38 -2.04 14.56
C ASN A 45 -6.04 -1.28 14.62
N ALA A 46 -5.36 -1.19 13.48
CA ALA A 46 -4.02 -0.61 13.38
C ALA A 46 -4.02 0.93 13.46
N GLY A 47 -5.17 1.56 13.20
CA GLY A 47 -5.37 3.01 13.23
C GLY A 47 -6.76 3.40 12.75
N VAL A 48 -7.01 4.69 12.64
CA VAL A 48 -8.29 5.25 12.21
C VAL A 48 -8.34 5.37 10.68
N VAL A 49 -9.27 4.64 10.06
CA VAL A 49 -9.57 4.81 8.62
C VAL A 49 -10.65 5.86 8.45
N CYS A 50 -10.31 6.98 7.83
CA CYS A 50 -11.22 8.10 7.62
C CYS A 50 -11.14 8.68 6.22
N LYS A 51 -12.16 9.46 5.83
CA LYS A 51 -12.18 10.17 4.55
C LYS A 51 -11.16 11.30 4.57
N ARG A 52 -10.45 11.49 3.46
CA ARG A 52 -9.54 12.63 3.24
C ARG A 52 -10.32 13.92 3.02
N LYS A 53 -9.65 15.07 3.19
CA LYS A 53 -10.21 16.37 2.78
C LYS A 53 -10.32 16.52 1.27
N SER A 54 -9.41 15.89 0.53
CA SER A 54 -9.38 15.88 -0.93
C SER A 54 -8.86 14.53 -1.41
N THR A 55 -9.34 14.08 -2.55
CA THR A 55 -8.84 12.88 -3.25
C THR A 55 -7.33 13.01 -3.46
N SER A 56 -6.59 11.97 -3.11
CA SER A 56 -5.22 11.79 -3.57
C SER A 56 -5.28 11.15 -4.95
N PHE A 57 -4.66 11.79 -5.93
CA PHE A 57 -4.58 11.25 -7.28
C PHE A 57 -3.25 11.68 -7.92
N GLY A 58 -2.36 10.76 -8.19
CA GLY A 58 -1.06 11.06 -8.82
C GLY A 58 0.08 10.15 -8.40
N VAL A 59 1.27 10.52 -8.83
CA VAL A 59 2.55 9.93 -8.40
C VAL A 59 3.13 10.82 -7.30
N PHE A 60 3.36 10.27 -6.11
CA PHE A 60 3.82 11.04 -4.96
C PHE A 60 4.98 10.38 -4.24
N PRO A 61 5.84 11.17 -3.58
CA PRO A 61 6.87 10.62 -2.72
C PRO A 61 6.25 9.98 -1.47
N VAL A 62 6.77 8.82 -1.11
CA VAL A 62 6.48 8.07 0.11
C VAL A 62 7.76 8.01 0.92
N HIS A 63 7.68 8.30 2.22
CA HIS A 63 8.82 8.35 3.11
C HIS A 63 8.87 7.12 4.00
N MET A 64 9.99 6.41 4.01
CA MET A 64 10.20 5.28 4.90
C MET A 64 10.42 5.76 6.34
N LEU A 65 9.91 4.98 7.28
CA LEU A 65 10.33 5.03 8.67
C LEU A 65 11.52 4.06 8.88
N HIS A 66 12.10 4.05 10.06
CA HIS A 66 13.23 3.15 10.36
C HIS A 66 12.88 1.69 10.07
N SER A 67 11.72 1.23 10.51
CA SER A 67 11.19 -0.11 10.21
C SER A 67 10.98 -0.38 8.71
N GLY A 68 10.69 0.66 7.92
CA GLY A 68 10.59 0.55 6.47
C GLY A 68 11.95 0.41 5.79
N MET A 69 12.99 1.02 6.35
CA MET A 69 14.37 0.88 5.86
C MET A 69 14.94 -0.52 6.12
N GLU A 70 14.42 -1.21 7.13
CA GLU A 70 14.81 -2.58 7.49
C GLU A 70 13.87 -3.64 6.89
N GLU A 71 12.79 -3.23 6.23
CA GLU A 71 11.79 -4.13 5.66
C GLU A 71 12.30 -4.80 4.37
N PRO A 72 12.44 -6.15 4.33
CA PRO A 72 12.95 -6.85 3.15
C PRO A 72 12.13 -6.62 1.88
N VAL A 73 10.83 -6.36 2.01
CA VAL A 73 9.96 -6.05 0.85
C VAL A 73 10.31 -4.70 0.22
N PHE A 74 10.92 -3.79 0.98
CA PHE A 74 11.37 -2.47 0.51
C PHE A 74 12.86 -2.43 0.15
N GLU A 75 13.55 -3.57 0.21
CA GLU A 75 14.95 -3.66 -0.18
C GLU A 75 15.19 -3.13 -1.60
N GLY A 76 16.23 -2.31 -1.76
CA GLY A 76 16.58 -1.66 -3.03
C GLY A 76 15.87 -0.34 -3.31
N LEU A 77 14.84 0.04 -2.54
CA LEU A 77 14.20 1.35 -2.66
C LEU A 77 15.04 2.45 -2.02
N LYS A 78 14.98 3.66 -2.59
CA LYS A 78 15.53 4.90 -2.02
C LYS A 78 14.49 5.55 -1.10
N ASP A 79 14.91 6.41 -0.17
CA ASP A 79 14.01 7.25 0.61
C ASP A 79 14.18 8.72 0.22
N PRO A 80 13.13 9.43 -0.21
CA PRO A 80 11.81 8.88 -0.52
C PRO A 80 11.79 8.07 -1.82
N PHE A 81 10.88 7.11 -1.92
CA PHE A 81 10.50 6.47 -3.18
C PHE A 81 9.16 7.04 -3.70
N TYR A 82 8.85 6.79 -4.97
CA TYR A 82 7.64 7.33 -5.59
C TYR A 82 6.65 6.23 -5.92
N ALA A 83 5.36 6.48 -5.64
CA ALA A 83 4.30 5.52 -5.89
C ALA A 83 3.04 6.19 -6.43
N VAL A 84 2.25 5.42 -7.17
CA VAL A 84 0.90 5.83 -7.59
C VAL A 84 -0.03 5.78 -6.39
N ASP A 85 -0.74 6.87 -6.14
CA ASP A 85 -1.74 6.98 -5.08
C ASP A 85 -3.06 7.52 -5.67
N SER A 86 -4.14 6.75 -5.50
CA SER A 86 -5.49 7.11 -5.96
C SER A 86 -6.50 6.69 -4.90
N ARG A 87 -6.92 7.64 -4.04
CA ARG A 87 -7.77 7.33 -2.88
C ARG A 87 -8.55 8.51 -2.32
N ASP A 88 -9.70 8.22 -1.76
CA ASP A 88 -10.53 9.16 -0.97
C ASP A 88 -10.41 8.94 0.55
N TYR A 89 -9.84 7.82 0.97
CA TYR A 89 -9.66 7.47 2.38
C TYR A 89 -8.19 7.39 2.77
N GLN A 90 -7.92 7.43 4.07
CA GLN A 90 -6.59 7.37 4.65
C GLN A 90 -6.59 6.64 5.98
N VAL A 91 -5.43 6.12 6.37
CA VAL A 91 -5.19 5.56 7.69
C VAL A 91 -4.32 6.54 8.48
N ILE A 92 -4.80 7.00 9.63
CA ILE A 92 -4.13 7.94 10.52
C ILE A 92 -4.26 7.46 11.97
N GLN A 93 -3.66 8.17 12.92
CA GLN A 93 -3.78 7.91 14.35
C GLN A 93 -3.50 6.44 14.69
N PRO A 94 -2.25 5.97 14.48
CA PRO A 94 -1.89 4.59 14.73
C PRO A 94 -2.12 4.20 16.20
N HIS A 95 -2.66 3.03 16.42
CA HIS A 95 -2.83 2.46 17.75
C HIS A 95 -1.53 1.75 18.17
N HIS A 96 -0.50 2.52 18.52
CA HIS A 96 0.85 2.02 18.82
C HIS A 96 0.90 0.86 19.82
N GLY A 97 0.05 0.88 20.87
CA GLY A 97 -0.03 -0.21 21.83
C GLY A 97 -0.40 -1.54 21.18
N LEU A 98 -1.49 -1.55 20.38
CA LEU A 98 -1.96 -2.74 19.68
C LEU A 98 -0.97 -3.20 18.60
N LEU A 99 -0.39 -2.26 17.86
CA LEU A 99 0.64 -2.59 16.86
C LEU A 99 1.84 -3.30 17.52
N ASN A 100 2.32 -2.80 18.64
CA ASN A 100 3.41 -3.41 19.39
C ASN A 100 3.04 -4.80 19.93
N GLU A 101 1.84 -4.97 20.48
CA GLU A 101 1.35 -6.26 20.97
C GLU A 101 1.26 -7.32 19.87
N MET A 102 0.94 -6.89 18.65
CA MET A 102 0.87 -7.76 17.46
C MET A 102 2.22 -8.01 16.81
N GLY A 103 3.29 -7.32 17.21
CA GLY A 103 4.56 -7.30 16.49
C GLY A 103 4.47 -6.58 15.12
N ALA A 104 3.46 -5.74 14.95
CA ALA A 104 3.24 -4.99 13.71
C ALA A 104 4.10 -3.72 13.65
N SER A 105 4.50 -3.31 12.44
CA SER A 105 5.35 -2.15 12.22
C SER A 105 4.80 -1.25 11.12
N ILE A 106 4.78 0.07 11.39
CA ILE A 106 4.48 1.07 10.37
C ILE A 106 5.75 1.29 9.56
N LEU A 107 5.67 1.04 8.26
CA LEU A 107 6.83 1.04 7.37
C LEU A 107 7.10 2.40 6.73
N CYS A 108 6.04 3.09 6.32
CA CYS A 108 6.17 4.35 5.60
C CYS A 108 4.93 5.23 5.75
N ILE A 109 5.12 6.52 5.49
CA ILE A 109 4.12 7.58 5.62
C ILE A 109 4.11 8.48 4.37
N GLU A 110 2.97 9.16 4.15
CA GLU A 110 2.83 10.05 3.00
C GLU A 110 3.76 11.29 3.09
N LYS A 111 3.88 12.03 1.99
CA LYS A 111 4.58 13.31 1.95
C LYS A 111 4.04 14.30 2.98
N SER A 112 4.87 15.26 3.40
CA SER A 112 4.44 16.37 4.28
C SER A 112 3.34 17.21 3.61
N ARG A 113 2.32 17.56 4.38
CA ARG A 113 1.19 18.41 3.96
C ARG A 113 0.94 19.48 5.03
N PRO A 114 1.80 20.53 5.12
CA PRO A 114 1.75 21.50 6.21
C PRO A 114 0.46 22.32 6.25
N HIS A 115 -0.29 22.38 5.13
CA HIS A 115 -1.57 23.09 5.01
C HIS A 115 -2.79 22.24 5.41
N VAL A 116 -2.59 20.95 5.78
CA VAL A 116 -3.64 20.05 6.19
C VAL A 116 -3.53 19.78 7.69
N PRO A 117 -4.60 20.01 8.49
CA PRO A 117 -4.55 19.87 9.95
C PRO A 117 -4.66 18.40 10.42
N TYR A 118 -4.24 17.45 9.60
CA TYR A 118 -4.15 16.03 9.92
C TYR A 118 -2.68 15.62 9.92
N GLU A 119 -2.36 14.63 10.72
CA GLU A 119 -1.08 13.96 10.64
C GLU A 119 -0.87 13.28 9.28
N ARG A 120 0.38 12.95 8.98
CA ARG A 120 0.73 12.25 7.74
C ARG A 120 0.11 10.85 7.76
N ALA A 121 -0.58 10.49 6.68
CA ALA A 121 -1.22 9.18 6.58
C ALA A 121 -0.18 8.06 6.54
N ILE A 122 -0.55 6.94 7.14
CA ILE A 122 0.21 5.69 7.06
C ILE A 122 0.08 5.14 5.65
N MET A 123 1.21 4.82 5.02
CA MET A 123 1.28 4.36 3.65
C MET A 123 1.68 2.89 3.54
N GLY A 124 2.19 2.28 4.60
CA GLY A 124 2.52 0.86 4.64
C GLY A 124 2.61 0.33 6.06
N ILE A 125 2.15 -0.90 6.26
CA ILE A 125 2.21 -1.63 7.53
C ILE A 125 2.61 -3.09 7.26
N ARG A 126 3.57 -3.60 8.05
CA ARG A 126 3.78 -5.03 8.27
C ARG A 126 2.88 -5.42 9.44
N PHE A 127 1.81 -6.16 9.19
CA PHE A 127 0.87 -6.59 10.24
C PHE A 127 1.42 -7.79 11.05
N ASN A 128 2.11 -8.71 10.37
CA ASN A 128 2.83 -9.85 10.95
C ASN A 128 3.77 -10.46 9.90
N ASP A 129 4.40 -11.59 10.19
CA ASP A 129 5.39 -12.24 9.30
C ASP A 129 4.85 -12.58 7.91
N TYR A 130 3.54 -12.74 7.77
CA TYR A 130 2.89 -13.23 6.54
C TYR A 130 2.00 -12.19 5.87
N MET A 131 1.71 -11.07 6.55
CA MET A 131 0.74 -10.08 6.10
C MET A 131 1.33 -8.68 6.10
N ILE A 132 1.38 -8.07 4.94
CA ILE A 132 1.88 -6.72 4.71
C ILE A 132 0.92 -5.97 3.79
N GLY A 133 0.90 -4.66 3.85
CA GLY A 133 0.10 -3.88 2.91
C GLY A 133 0.58 -2.47 2.70
N THR A 134 0.16 -1.90 1.58
CA THR A 134 0.44 -0.51 1.19
C THR A 134 -0.84 0.22 0.82
N GLN A 135 -0.87 1.51 1.14
CA GLN A 135 -1.98 2.38 0.75
C GLN A 135 -1.88 2.79 -0.73
N PHE A 136 -0.68 2.84 -1.27
CA PHE A 136 -0.38 3.12 -2.67
C PHE A 136 -0.41 1.83 -3.51
N HIS A 137 -0.24 1.99 -4.82
CA HIS A 137 -0.32 0.93 -5.83
C HIS A 137 1.07 0.49 -6.30
N PRO A 138 1.73 -0.50 -5.64
CA PRO A 138 3.03 -1.00 -6.09
C PRO A 138 2.96 -1.79 -7.39
N GLU A 139 1.77 -2.26 -7.78
CA GLU A 139 1.52 -2.95 -9.04
C GLU A 139 1.42 -2.02 -10.25
N ALA A 140 1.45 -0.71 -10.02
CA ALA A 140 1.28 0.27 -11.08
C ALA A 140 2.48 0.30 -12.03
N ASP A 141 2.28 -0.18 -13.25
CA ASP A 141 3.23 -0.15 -14.35
C ASP A 141 3.20 1.20 -15.06
N ALA A 142 4.36 1.83 -15.21
CA ALA A 142 4.49 3.17 -15.81
C ALA A 142 3.99 3.22 -17.25
N THR A 143 4.32 2.22 -18.07
CA THR A 143 3.95 2.16 -19.47
C THR A 143 2.44 1.96 -19.63
N GLY A 144 1.90 0.96 -18.96
CA GLY A 144 0.46 0.66 -19.00
C GLY A 144 -0.39 1.82 -18.49
N MET A 145 0.05 2.48 -17.40
CA MET A 145 -0.64 3.66 -16.88
C MET A 145 -0.56 4.87 -17.81
N SER A 146 0.59 5.12 -18.43
CA SER A 146 0.73 6.20 -19.41
C SER A 146 -0.22 5.98 -20.61
N MET A 147 -0.24 4.76 -21.15
CA MET A 147 -1.18 4.40 -22.22
C MET A 147 -2.64 4.56 -21.82
N TYR A 148 -2.99 4.13 -20.57
CA TYR A 148 -4.34 4.28 -20.04
C TYR A 148 -4.78 5.73 -19.90
N LEU A 149 -3.91 6.61 -19.37
CA LEU A 149 -4.19 8.03 -19.16
C LEU A 149 -4.28 8.83 -20.47
N GLN A 150 -3.66 8.35 -21.55
CA GLN A 150 -3.72 8.97 -22.87
C GLN A 150 -4.95 8.58 -23.69
N ARG A 151 -5.76 7.62 -23.23
CA ARG A 151 -7.03 7.32 -23.87
C ARG A 151 -7.98 8.52 -23.73
N GLU A 152 -8.66 8.90 -24.80
CA GLU A 152 -9.54 10.08 -24.81
C GLU A 152 -10.60 10.07 -23.70
N ASP A 153 -11.21 8.90 -23.43
CA ASP A 153 -12.21 8.75 -22.36
C ASP A 153 -11.60 8.99 -20.98
N LYS A 154 -10.36 8.56 -20.75
CA LYS A 154 -9.65 8.69 -19.46
C LYS A 154 -9.04 10.08 -19.30
N LYS A 155 -8.44 10.61 -20.35
CA LYS A 155 -7.93 11.99 -20.39
C LYS A 155 -9.03 12.98 -20.02
N THR A 156 -10.20 12.90 -20.69
CA THR A 156 -11.36 13.74 -20.41
C THR A 156 -11.79 13.63 -18.94
N THR A 157 -11.94 12.39 -18.44
CA THR A 157 -12.34 12.16 -17.04
C THR A 157 -11.34 12.75 -16.04
N VAL A 158 -10.05 12.60 -16.28
CA VAL A 158 -9.01 13.14 -15.38
C VAL A 158 -8.98 14.66 -15.42
N ILE A 159 -9.07 15.26 -16.60
CA ILE A 159 -9.10 16.72 -16.77
C ILE A 159 -10.32 17.34 -16.11
N GLU A 160 -11.50 16.75 -16.29
CA GLU A 160 -12.74 17.22 -15.67
C GLU A 160 -12.71 17.15 -14.13
N ASN A 161 -12.12 16.11 -13.55
CA ASN A 161 -12.11 15.91 -12.11
C ASN A 161 -10.89 16.55 -11.40
N HIS A 162 -9.76 16.69 -12.09
CA HIS A 162 -8.50 17.09 -11.47
C HIS A 162 -7.72 18.20 -12.18
N GLY A 163 -8.17 18.62 -13.38
CA GLY A 163 -7.53 19.65 -14.20
C GLY A 163 -6.43 19.10 -15.12
N GLU A 164 -6.20 19.86 -16.21
CA GLU A 164 -5.23 19.48 -17.26
C GLU A 164 -3.78 19.44 -16.73
N GLU A 165 -3.41 20.41 -15.89
CA GLU A 165 -2.09 20.44 -15.24
C GLU A 165 -1.79 19.13 -14.48
N LYS A 166 -2.80 18.60 -13.79
CA LYS A 166 -2.67 17.34 -13.06
C LYS A 166 -2.47 16.15 -13.98
N TRP A 167 -3.18 16.11 -15.10
CA TRP A 167 -3.04 15.07 -16.11
C TRP A 167 -1.64 15.10 -16.72
N GLN A 168 -1.14 16.27 -17.12
CA GLN A 168 0.22 16.43 -17.67
C GLN A 168 1.28 16.02 -16.64
N ASN A 169 1.19 16.51 -15.40
CA ASN A 169 2.11 16.17 -14.32
C ASN A 169 2.18 14.65 -14.05
N MET A 170 1.05 13.95 -14.16
CA MET A 170 1.05 12.48 -14.04
C MET A 170 1.84 11.81 -15.16
N LEU A 171 1.66 12.23 -16.42
CA LEU A 171 2.40 11.66 -17.54
C LEU A 171 3.90 11.90 -17.39
N GLU A 172 4.32 13.10 -17.05
CA GLU A 172 5.73 13.43 -16.77
C GLU A 172 6.33 12.55 -15.69
N HIS A 173 5.58 12.31 -14.60
CA HIS A 173 6.04 11.45 -13.52
C HIS A 173 6.09 9.97 -13.89
N LEU A 174 5.23 9.51 -14.81
CA LEU A 174 5.24 8.13 -15.30
C LEU A 174 6.41 7.89 -16.28
N GLU A 175 6.82 8.90 -17.02
CA GLU A 175 7.97 8.84 -17.93
C GLU A 175 9.31 8.88 -17.19
N ASP A 176 9.35 9.44 -15.99
CA ASP A 176 10.56 9.56 -15.17
C ASP A 176 11.02 8.16 -14.67
N PRO A 177 12.20 7.69 -15.13
CA PRO A 177 12.68 6.35 -14.76
C PRO A 177 13.03 6.20 -13.28
N ASP A 178 13.26 7.31 -12.57
CA ASP A 178 13.64 7.32 -11.15
C ASP A 178 12.41 7.30 -10.20
N LYS A 179 11.20 7.18 -10.73
CA LYS A 179 9.97 7.17 -9.93
C LYS A 179 9.36 5.78 -9.80
N ILE A 180 8.15 5.57 -10.33
CA ILE A 180 7.37 4.37 -10.03
C ILE A 180 7.99 3.05 -10.52
N ARG A 181 8.95 3.11 -11.46
CA ARG A 181 9.65 1.91 -11.91
C ARG A 181 10.38 1.17 -10.78
N TRP A 182 10.94 1.92 -9.82
CA TRP A 182 11.58 1.32 -8.64
C TRP A 182 10.58 0.61 -7.75
N THR A 183 9.46 1.25 -7.47
CA THR A 183 8.37 0.67 -6.68
C THR A 183 7.83 -0.59 -7.33
N TYR A 184 7.55 -0.53 -8.63
CA TYR A 184 7.06 -1.67 -9.42
C TYR A 184 8.06 -2.83 -9.47
N SER A 185 9.35 -2.55 -9.66
CA SER A 185 10.38 -3.58 -9.81
C SER A 185 10.85 -4.21 -8.50
N HIS A 186 10.52 -3.63 -7.34
CA HIS A 186 11.02 -4.10 -6.05
C HIS A 186 9.92 -4.66 -5.14
N ILE A 187 8.88 -3.91 -4.84
CA ILE A 187 7.95 -4.24 -3.74
C ILE A 187 7.28 -5.61 -3.94
N LEU A 188 6.51 -5.79 -5.01
CA LEU A 188 5.83 -7.08 -5.23
C LEU A 188 6.80 -8.21 -5.58
N PRO A 189 7.85 -8.02 -6.39
CA PRO A 189 8.87 -9.04 -6.60
C PRO A 189 9.55 -9.49 -5.31
N ASN A 190 9.97 -8.56 -4.44
CA ASN A 190 10.58 -8.89 -3.16
C ASN A 190 9.61 -9.68 -2.25
N PHE A 191 8.35 -9.23 -2.17
CA PHE A 191 7.31 -9.95 -1.42
C PHE A 191 7.12 -11.38 -1.94
N LEU A 192 7.01 -11.56 -3.26
CA LEU A 192 6.83 -12.89 -3.86
C LEU A 192 8.05 -13.78 -3.62
N ASN A 193 9.26 -13.25 -3.76
CA ASN A 193 10.49 -14.00 -3.50
C ASN A 193 10.57 -14.44 -2.03
N GLN A 194 10.22 -13.57 -1.09
CA GLN A 194 10.16 -13.91 0.34
C GLN A 194 9.13 -15.01 0.61
N ALA A 195 7.91 -14.87 0.06
CA ALA A 195 6.84 -15.85 0.23
C ALA A 195 7.21 -17.22 -0.36
N ILE A 196 7.79 -17.26 -1.56
CA ILE A 196 8.24 -18.49 -2.21
C ILE A 196 9.38 -19.13 -1.42
N GLY A 197 10.36 -18.34 -0.97
CA GLY A 197 11.47 -18.82 -0.16
C GLY A 197 10.98 -19.57 1.09
N GLN A 198 10.07 -18.94 1.84
CA GLN A 198 9.48 -19.55 3.04
C GLN A 198 8.64 -20.80 2.75
N LEU A 199 7.95 -20.85 1.59
CA LEU A 199 7.19 -22.04 1.19
C LEU A 199 8.12 -23.22 0.82
N MET A 200 9.30 -22.96 0.28
CA MET A 200 10.27 -24.00 -0.08
C MET A 200 11.02 -24.57 1.13
N GLU A 201 11.05 -23.88 2.26
CA GLU A 201 11.65 -24.32 3.51
C GLU A 201 10.74 -25.27 4.32
N VAL A 202 9.45 -25.41 3.94
CA VAL A 202 8.53 -26.31 4.62
C VAL A 202 8.88 -27.76 4.23
N PRO A 203 9.24 -28.65 5.19
CA PRO A 203 9.50 -30.06 4.90
C PRO A 203 8.26 -30.74 4.29
N ALA A 204 8.49 -31.61 3.30
CA ALA A 204 7.45 -32.39 2.65
C ALA A 204 6.80 -33.39 3.60
#